data_3ab4b96587837a2db31f7141c790827e
#
_entry.id   3ab4b96587837a2db31f7141c790827e
#
_cell.length_a   1.000
_cell.length_b   1.000
_cell.length_c   1.000
_cell.angle_alpha   90.00
_cell.angle_beta   90.00
_cell.angle_gamma   90.00
#
_symmetry.space_group_name_H-M   'P 1'
#
loop_
_entity.id
_entity.type
_entity.pdbx_description
1 polymer ?
#
loop_
_entity_poly.entity_id
_entity_poly.type
_entity_poly.pdbx_seq_one_letter_code
_entity_poly.pdbx_strand_id
1 'polypeptide(L)'
;MVAPMYGSPGGRLARALTRALALALVLALLVGLFLSGLAGAIPAPGDGRAWDGQVPPASQSRSVLLDASTGQLRLVDGRHPDAVAWANLTNAIHETGWAFLELGTSGSYNDSLQAYAAGVVEAAVSQELIYMHWMNTVVNYCGPFEYEVGYCERLKSFLEANLEWMQEEMAQNTDSAYWHQVRLTLLQLKGLEDSYEGRVTFPTGNFTIKPLGFLLLQISGDLEDLEPALNKTKTKASLGSGSCSALIKLLPGQSDLLVAHNTWNNYQHMLRVIKKYWFQFREGPQEDDPLVPGNKMIFSSYPGTIFSCDDFYILGSGLVTLETTIGNKNPLLWKYVRPRDCVLEWVRNVVANRLAVDGDSWTDVFKRFNSGTGMVVVADKTSELYQKTYWASYNIPAFETVFNASGLQDLVAKYGDWFSYDGSPRAQIFRRNQSLVQDIDSMVRLMRYNDFLHDPLSLCKACEPQPNGENAISARSDLNLANGSYPFSALRQRSHGGIDAKVTSMSLAKALSLLAVSGPTWDQVPPFQWSSSPFSGLLHMGQPDLWKFSPVQVWWE
;
A
#
# COMPACT_ATOMS: atom_id res chain seq x y z
N MET A 1 8.64 -10.76 0.47
CA MET A 1 9.99 -10.15 0.34
C MET A 1 9.85 -8.89 -0.48
N VAL A 2 10.06 -7.76 0.13
CA VAL A 2 10.05 -6.49 -0.59
C VAL A 2 11.37 -6.40 -1.34
N ALA A 3 11.33 -6.42 -2.66
CA ALA A 3 12.46 -5.92 -3.44
C ALA A 3 12.27 -4.41 -3.52
N PRO A 4 13.05 -3.60 -2.81
CA PRO A 4 12.93 -2.17 -2.94
C PRO A 4 13.27 -1.81 -4.37
N MET A 5 12.29 -1.29 -5.12
CA MET A 5 12.56 -0.71 -6.40
C MET A 5 13.09 0.69 -6.17
N TYR A 6 14.41 0.84 -6.26
CA TYR A 6 15.04 2.13 -6.24
C TYR A 6 14.96 2.79 -7.59
N GLY A 7 14.03 3.65 -7.72
CA GLY A 7 14.14 4.79 -8.59
C GLY A 7 14.75 5.98 -7.82
N SER A 8 15.72 5.75 -6.94
CA SER A 8 16.53 6.88 -6.50
C SER A 8 17.47 7.25 -7.63
N PRO A 9 17.39 8.45 -8.17
CA PRO A 9 18.53 9.00 -8.87
C PRO A 9 19.65 9.00 -7.84
N GLY A 10 20.62 8.08 -7.98
CA GLY A 10 21.76 7.98 -7.10
C GLY A 10 22.27 9.38 -6.80
N GLY A 11 22.72 9.64 -5.58
CA GLY A 11 22.96 10.98 -5.03
C GLY A 11 23.79 11.94 -5.89
N ARG A 12 24.32 11.49 -7.04
CA ARG A 12 24.95 12.33 -8.06
C ARG A 12 23.93 12.93 -9.04
N LEU A 13 22.84 12.21 -9.39
CA LEU A 13 21.80 12.75 -10.27
C LEU A 13 20.91 13.74 -9.50
N ALA A 14 20.57 13.42 -8.25
CA ALA A 14 19.86 14.34 -7.36
C ALA A 14 20.67 15.62 -7.13
N ARG A 15 21.99 15.52 -6.92
CA ARG A 15 22.87 16.69 -6.75
C ARG A 15 23.11 17.46 -8.04
N ALA A 16 23.14 16.82 -9.20
CA ALA A 16 23.24 17.49 -10.51
C ALA A 16 21.92 18.15 -10.92
N LEU A 17 20.80 17.48 -10.70
CA LEU A 17 19.46 18.03 -10.91
C LEU A 17 19.13 19.14 -9.91
N THR A 18 19.54 19.02 -8.64
CA THR A 18 19.32 20.08 -7.64
C THR A 18 20.11 21.35 -7.98
N ARG A 19 21.32 21.23 -8.55
CA ARG A 19 22.10 22.40 -9.01
C ARG A 19 21.55 23.00 -10.31
N ALA A 20 21.09 22.19 -11.25
CA ALA A 20 20.42 22.65 -12.47
C ALA A 20 19.03 23.23 -12.19
N LEU A 21 18.28 22.68 -11.23
CA LEU A 21 16.98 23.20 -10.79
C LEU A 21 17.10 24.49 -9.96
N ALA A 22 18.17 24.64 -9.15
CA ALA A 22 18.39 25.90 -8.44
C ALA A 22 18.63 27.08 -9.40
N LEU A 23 19.32 26.84 -10.52
CA LEU A 23 19.47 27.87 -11.57
C LEU A 23 18.19 28.08 -12.38
N ALA A 24 17.39 27.02 -12.63
CA ALA A 24 16.11 27.11 -13.33
C ALA A 24 15.02 27.77 -12.46
N LEU A 25 15.03 27.56 -11.13
CA LEU A 25 14.09 28.20 -10.21
C LEU A 25 14.33 29.71 -10.08
N VAL A 26 15.55 30.17 -10.16
CA VAL A 26 15.86 31.61 -10.15
C VAL A 26 15.40 32.28 -11.46
N LEU A 27 15.47 31.59 -12.60
CA LEU A 27 14.90 32.10 -13.86
C LEU A 27 13.36 31.96 -13.92
N ALA A 28 12.77 30.92 -13.31
CA ALA A 28 11.31 30.72 -13.30
C ALA A 28 10.60 31.69 -12.33
N LEU A 29 11.25 32.13 -11.24
CA LEU A 29 10.71 33.14 -10.33
C LEU A 29 10.67 34.53 -10.96
N LEU A 30 11.45 34.80 -11.99
CA LEU A 30 11.39 36.06 -12.75
C LEU A 30 10.40 36.03 -13.92
N VAL A 31 9.96 34.85 -14.37
CA VAL A 31 8.94 34.69 -15.43
C VAL A 31 7.57 34.34 -14.84
N GLY A 32 7.50 33.81 -13.61
CA GLY A 32 6.28 33.36 -12.93
C GLY A 32 5.36 34.45 -12.41
N LEU A 33 5.78 35.73 -12.44
CA LEU A 33 4.94 36.88 -12.03
C LEU A 33 4.05 37.41 -13.15
N PHE A 34 4.10 36.85 -14.37
CA PHE A 34 3.29 37.34 -15.51
C PHE A 34 2.31 36.33 -16.12
N LEU A 35 2.20 35.11 -15.60
CA LEU A 35 1.26 34.08 -16.11
C LEU A 35 0.37 33.44 -15.02
N SER A 36 -0.02 34.21 -14.01
CA SER A 36 -1.05 33.79 -13.05
C SER A 36 -2.46 34.07 -13.58
N GLY A 37 -2.83 33.42 -14.66
CA GLY A 37 -4.18 33.55 -15.17
C GLY A 37 -4.45 32.71 -16.38
N LEU A 38 -4.49 31.38 -16.24
CA LEU A 38 -5.18 30.41 -17.10
C LEU A 38 -4.58 28.99 -16.93
N ALA A 39 -4.48 28.51 -15.71
CA ALA A 39 -4.50 27.08 -15.49
C ALA A 39 -5.80 26.80 -14.75
N GLY A 40 -6.77 26.25 -15.43
CA GLY A 40 -8.00 25.78 -14.81
C GLY A 40 -7.60 24.72 -13.78
N ALA A 41 -7.59 25.09 -12.50
CA ALA A 41 -7.40 24.16 -11.40
C ALA A 41 -8.47 23.07 -11.53
N ILE A 42 -8.05 21.81 -11.55
CA ILE A 42 -8.98 20.69 -11.36
C ILE A 42 -9.46 20.82 -9.91
N PRO A 43 -10.76 20.97 -9.64
CA PRO A 43 -11.23 21.19 -8.29
C PRO A 43 -10.92 19.99 -7.39
N ALA A 44 -10.49 20.30 -6.15
CA ALA A 44 -10.39 19.31 -5.08
C ALA A 44 -11.77 18.66 -4.83
N PRO A 45 -11.83 17.44 -4.31
CA PRO A 45 -13.09 16.87 -3.84
C PRO A 45 -13.72 17.81 -2.81
N GLY A 46 -14.84 18.44 -3.17
CA GLY A 46 -15.52 19.44 -2.36
C GLY A 46 -15.64 20.83 -2.99
N ASP A 47 -15.01 21.10 -4.12
CA ASP A 47 -15.09 22.37 -4.82
C ASP A 47 -16.35 22.42 -5.71
N GLY A 48 -17.43 22.85 -5.11
CA GLY A 48 -18.65 23.48 -5.58
C GLY A 48 -19.25 23.23 -6.97
N ARG A 49 -18.85 22.18 -7.68
CA ARG A 49 -19.63 21.72 -8.84
C ARG A 49 -20.79 20.89 -8.34
N ALA A 50 -22.00 21.41 -8.46
CA ALA A 50 -23.21 20.65 -8.31
C ALA A 50 -23.09 19.41 -9.19
N TRP A 51 -22.94 18.24 -8.56
CA TRP A 51 -23.12 16.97 -9.21
C TRP A 51 -24.58 16.90 -9.65
N ASP A 52 -24.83 16.53 -10.89
CA ASP A 52 -26.19 16.41 -11.44
C ASP A 52 -27.06 15.52 -10.55
N GLY A 53 -27.69 16.09 -9.54
CA GLY A 53 -28.64 15.42 -8.65
C GLY A 53 -28.08 14.42 -7.64
N GLN A 54 -26.75 14.29 -7.48
CA GLN A 54 -26.14 13.41 -6.49
C GLN A 54 -25.94 14.09 -5.14
N VAL A 55 -26.13 13.36 -4.05
CA VAL A 55 -25.83 13.81 -2.69
C VAL A 55 -24.31 14.04 -2.58
N PRO A 56 -23.84 15.19 -2.08
CA PRO A 56 -22.41 15.43 -1.92
C PRO A 56 -21.78 14.37 -1.01
N PRO A 57 -20.51 13.99 -1.25
CA PRO A 57 -19.80 13.00 -0.43
C PRO A 57 -19.87 13.35 1.06
N ALA A 58 -20.10 12.36 1.91
CA ALA A 58 -20.14 12.56 3.35
C ALA A 58 -18.73 12.95 3.85
N SER A 59 -18.62 14.11 4.48
CA SER A 59 -17.37 14.60 5.07
C SER A 59 -17.47 14.63 6.59
N GLN A 60 -16.45 14.13 7.27
CA GLN A 60 -16.31 14.15 8.72
C GLN A 60 -14.97 14.78 9.11
N SER A 61 -15.00 15.66 10.10
CA SER A 61 -13.80 16.30 10.65
C SER A 61 -13.82 16.19 12.17
N ARG A 62 -12.72 15.72 12.76
CA ARG A 62 -12.56 15.58 14.20
C ARG A 62 -11.18 15.98 14.67
N SER A 63 -11.10 16.34 15.94
CA SER A 63 -9.84 16.64 16.64
C SER A 63 -9.80 15.95 18.00
N VAL A 64 -8.58 15.63 18.44
CA VAL A 64 -8.28 15.14 19.79
C VAL A 64 -7.62 16.26 20.57
N LEU A 65 -8.24 16.68 21.67
CA LEU A 65 -7.72 17.67 22.60
C LEU A 65 -7.22 16.99 23.88
N LEU A 66 -6.14 17.53 24.45
CA LEU A 66 -5.67 17.17 25.79
C LEU A 66 -6.26 18.15 26.81
N ASP A 67 -7.01 17.64 27.78
CA ASP A 67 -7.41 18.42 28.94
C ASP A 67 -6.22 18.56 29.90
N ALA A 68 -5.63 19.75 29.97
CA ALA A 68 -4.46 20.02 30.78
C ALA A 68 -4.67 19.83 32.29
N SER A 69 -5.93 19.91 32.78
CA SER A 69 -6.26 19.75 34.18
C SER A 69 -6.36 18.29 34.63
N THR A 70 -6.82 17.40 33.71
CA THR A 70 -7.07 15.99 34.01
C THR A 70 -6.08 15.05 33.33
N GLY A 71 -5.35 15.51 32.31
CA GLY A 71 -4.52 14.68 31.44
C GLY A 71 -5.32 13.77 30.51
N GLN A 72 -6.63 13.94 30.42
CA GLN A 72 -7.49 13.10 29.59
C GLN A 72 -7.60 13.62 28.16
N LEU A 73 -7.73 12.70 27.21
CA LEU A 73 -8.00 12.99 25.81
C LEU A 73 -9.51 13.12 25.58
N ARG A 74 -9.89 14.10 24.78
CA ARG A 74 -11.29 14.35 24.41
C ARG A 74 -11.41 14.52 22.89
N LEU A 75 -12.30 13.76 22.29
CA LEU A 75 -12.73 13.93 20.90
C LEU A 75 -13.72 15.09 20.79
N VAL A 76 -13.49 15.95 19.78
CA VAL A 76 -14.38 17.06 19.43
C VAL A 76 -14.60 17.10 17.91
N ASP A 77 -15.75 17.64 17.51
CA ASP A 77 -16.07 17.82 16.09
C ASP A 77 -15.29 18.98 15.49
N GLY A 78 -14.92 18.85 14.21
CA GLY A 78 -14.20 19.85 13.46
C GLY A 78 -12.70 19.89 13.74
N ARG A 79 -12.02 20.78 12.99
CA ARG A 79 -10.56 21.03 13.18
C ARG A 79 -10.36 22.09 14.25
N HIS A 80 -9.57 21.77 15.26
CA HIS A 80 -9.29 22.65 16.38
C HIS A 80 -7.79 23.05 16.42
N PRO A 81 -7.43 24.34 16.64
CA PRO A 81 -6.04 24.79 16.60
C PRO A 81 -5.15 24.18 17.69
N ASP A 82 -5.73 23.88 18.87
CA ASP A 82 -4.99 23.30 20.01
C ASP A 82 -5.04 21.75 20.03
N ALA A 83 -5.38 21.15 18.90
CA ALA A 83 -5.47 19.70 18.82
C ALA A 83 -4.10 19.03 18.91
N VAL A 84 -4.03 17.91 19.63
CA VAL A 84 -2.90 16.96 19.58
C VAL A 84 -2.85 16.30 18.21
N ALA A 85 -4.02 15.89 17.69
CA ALA A 85 -4.19 15.35 16.35
C ALA A 85 -5.57 15.74 15.80
N TRP A 86 -5.67 15.81 14.48
CA TRP A 86 -6.91 16.08 13.76
C TRP A 86 -6.99 15.22 12.50
N ALA A 87 -8.19 14.91 12.06
CA ALA A 87 -8.43 14.21 10.80
C ALA A 87 -9.66 14.74 10.09
N ASN A 88 -9.58 14.72 8.74
CA ASN A 88 -10.71 14.95 7.83
C ASN A 88 -10.88 13.72 6.95
N LEU A 89 -12.08 13.18 6.89
CA LEU A 89 -12.44 12.08 6.00
C LEU A 89 -13.52 12.55 5.02
N THR A 90 -13.32 12.35 3.73
CA THR A 90 -14.33 12.49 2.69
C THR A 90 -14.62 11.11 2.09
N ASN A 91 -15.81 10.58 2.32
CA ASN A 91 -16.23 9.31 1.73
C ASN A 91 -16.87 9.59 0.36
N ALA A 92 -16.09 9.39 -0.70
CA ALA A 92 -16.50 9.52 -2.10
C ALA A 92 -16.44 8.18 -2.85
N ILE A 93 -16.60 7.05 -2.12
CA ILE A 93 -16.44 5.69 -2.69
C ILE A 93 -17.47 5.45 -3.81
N HIS A 94 -18.72 5.93 -3.66
CA HIS A 94 -19.76 5.74 -4.66
C HIS A 94 -19.59 6.62 -5.90
N GLU A 95 -18.83 7.73 -5.79
CA GLU A 95 -18.58 8.70 -6.86
C GLU A 95 -17.27 8.42 -7.60
N THR A 96 -16.24 8.02 -6.86
CA THR A 96 -14.87 7.90 -7.38
C THR A 96 -14.23 6.53 -7.16
N GLY A 97 -14.84 5.69 -6.34
CA GLY A 97 -14.27 4.44 -5.84
C GLY A 97 -13.29 4.62 -4.66
N TRP A 98 -13.08 5.85 -4.17
CA TRP A 98 -12.13 6.18 -3.10
C TRP A 98 -12.80 6.96 -1.96
N ALA A 99 -12.35 6.70 -0.75
CA ALA A 99 -12.41 7.69 0.34
C ALA A 99 -11.06 8.40 0.44
N PHE A 100 -11.06 9.61 1.02
CA PHE A 100 -9.87 10.45 1.19
C PHE A 100 -9.75 10.83 2.66
N LEU A 101 -8.61 10.50 3.27
CA LEU A 101 -8.32 10.79 4.66
C LEU A 101 -7.11 11.72 4.75
N GLU A 102 -7.26 12.87 5.38
CA GLU A 102 -6.17 13.73 5.79
C GLU A 102 -6.04 13.71 7.30
N LEU A 103 -4.83 13.49 7.82
CA LEU A 103 -4.53 13.40 9.24
C LEU A 103 -3.25 14.15 9.56
N GLY A 104 -3.28 14.99 10.61
CA GLY A 104 -2.12 15.70 11.08
C GLY A 104 -2.01 15.72 12.61
N THR A 105 -0.78 15.88 13.10
CA THR A 105 -0.47 16.02 14.53
C THR A 105 0.21 17.37 14.84
N SER A 106 0.23 17.78 16.10
CA SER A 106 0.87 19.01 16.55
C SER A 106 2.18 18.73 17.28
N GLY A 107 3.28 19.33 16.79
CA GLY A 107 4.60 19.24 17.42
C GLY A 107 4.73 19.93 18.79
N SER A 108 3.66 20.54 19.31
CA SER A 108 3.60 21.07 20.66
C SER A 108 3.46 19.99 21.74
N TYR A 109 3.24 18.75 21.32
CA TYR A 109 3.06 17.60 22.20
C TYR A 109 4.15 16.55 21.95
N ASN A 110 4.46 15.72 22.95
CA ASN A 110 5.42 14.64 22.76
C ASN A 110 4.92 13.60 21.73
N ASP A 111 5.86 12.95 21.07
CA ASP A 111 5.59 12.04 19.94
C ASP A 111 4.66 10.86 20.31
N SER A 112 4.81 10.31 21.52
CA SER A 112 3.96 9.20 21.98
C SER A 112 2.49 9.61 22.07
N LEU A 113 2.22 10.80 22.59
CA LEU A 113 0.87 11.35 22.66
C LEU A 113 0.31 11.67 21.27
N GLN A 114 1.14 12.28 20.41
CA GLN A 114 0.78 12.54 19.01
C GLN A 114 0.40 11.26 18.27
N ALA A 115 1.22 10.19 18.40
CA ALA A 115 1.00 8.93 17.71
C ALA A 115 -0.30 8.23 18.17
N TYR A 116 -0.53 8.18 19.49
CA TYR A 116 -1.77 7.63 20.03
C TYR A 116 -3.00 8.42 19.58
N ALA A 117 -2.95 9.76 19.67
CA ALA A 117 -4.03 10.63 19.26
C ALA A 117 -4.31 10.55 17.74
N ALA A 118 -3.30 10.32 16.91
CA ALA A 118 -3.44 10.07 15.48
C ALA A 118 -4.32 8.83 15.21
N GLY A 119 -4.04 7.72 15.89
CA GLY A 119 -4.89 6.52 15.81
C GLY A 119 -6.30 6.76 16.32
N VAL A 120 -6.45 7.48 17.42
CA VAL A 120 -7.76 7.84 18.00
C VAL A 120 -8.61 8.60 17.01
N VAL A 121 -8.07 9.65 16.40
CA VAL A 121 -8.87 10.51 15.49
C VAL A 121 -9.17 9.80 14.18
N GLU A 122 -8.27 8.96 13.66
CA GLU A 122 -8.51 8.17 12.45
C GLU A 122 -9.68 7.20 12.62
N ALA A 123 -9.70 6.44 13.73
CA ALA A 123 -10.82 5.56 14.02
C ALA A 123 -12.13 6.34 14.16
N ALA A 124 -12.10 7.51 14.83
CA ALA A 124 -13.29 8.31 15.09
C ALA A 124 -13.95 8.86 13.83
N VAL A 125 -13.19 9.18 12.77
CA VAL A 125 -13.75 9.66 11.48
C VAL A 125 -14.09 8.53 10.52
N SER A 126 -13.55 7.31 10.71
CA SER A 126 -13.68 6.20 9.74
C SER A 126 -14.36 4.95 10.30
N GLN A 127 -15.00 5.03 11.46
CA GLN A 127 -15.55 3.89 12.20
C GLN A 127 -16.47 3.01 11.34
N GLU A 128 -17.37 3.60 10.56
CA GLU A 128 -18.29 2.86 9.69
C GLU A 128 -17.54 2.12 8.56
N LEU A 129 -16.59 2.79 7.91
CA LEU A 129 -15.77 2.16 6.87
C LEU A 129 -14.91 1.03 7.43
N ILE A 130 -14.36 1.20 8.65
CA ILE A 130 -13.61 0.15 9.36
C ILE A 130 -14.49 -1.07 9.60
N TYR A 131 -15.72 -0.88 10.12
CA TYR A 131 -16.66 -1.96 10.33
C TYR A 131 -16.95 -2.74 9.03
N MET A 132 -17.28 -2.01 7.95
CA MET A 132 -17.58 -2.61 6.65
C MET A 132 -16.37 -3.36 6.08
N HIS A 133 -15.17 -2.76 6.17
CA HIS A 133 -13.95 -3.41 5.70
C HIS A 133 -13.63 -4.69 6.50
N TRP A 134 -13.77 -4.64 7.83
CA TRP A 134 -13.62 -5.82 8.70
C TRP A 134 -14.57 -6.94 8.29
N MET A 135 -15.85 -6.63 8.10
CA MET A 135 -16.86 -7.60 7.68
C MET A 135 -16.56 -8.19 6.30
N ASN A 136 -16.08 -7.39 5.38
CA ASN A 136 -15.76 -7.85 4.03
C ASN A 136 -14.53 -8.76 3.98
N THR A 137 -13.54 -8.61 4.88
CA THR A 137 -12.20 -9.17 4.69
C THR A 137 -11.73 -10.09 5.80
N VAL A 138 -11.99 -9.77 7.07
CA VAL A 138 -11.39 -10.40 8.25
C VAL A 138 -12.37 -11.22 9.07
N VAL A 139 -13.68 -10.95 8.96
CA VAL A 139 -14.69 -11.74 9.68
C VAL A 139 -14.52 -13.24 9.37
N ASN A 140 -14.53 -14.07 10.41
CA ASN A 140 -14.29 -15.51 10.32
C ASN A 140 -12.84 -15.93 9.94
N TYR A 141 -11.89 -15.01 9.89
CA TYR A 141 -10.49 -15.41 9.77
C TYR A 141 -10.00 -16.16 11.03
N CYS A 142 -10.22 -15.55 12.21
CA CYS A 142 -10.00 -16.14 13.52
C CYS A 142 -11.18 -15.87 14.49
N GLY A 143 -12.39 -16.01 14.03
CA GLY A 143 -13.63 -15.79 14.79
C GLY A 143 -14.55 -14.78 14.10
N PRO A 144 -15.78 -14.57 14.57
CA PRO A 144 -16.39 -15.27 15.72
C PRO A 144 -17.12 -16.58 15.36
N PHE A 145 -17.30 -16.90 14.06
CA PHE A 145 -18.15 -18.02 13.66
C PHE A 145 -17.35 -19.27 13.29
N GLU A 146 -17.15 -19.53 11.99
CA GLU A 146 -16.43 -20.71 11.51
C GLU A 146 -14.98 -20.35 11.14
N TYR A 147 -14.00 -20.90 11.85
CA TYR A 147 -12.59 -20.69 11.62
C TYR A 147 -11.73 -21.89 12.08
N GLU A 148 -10.48 -21.93 11.67
CA GLU A 148 -9.53 -22.99 12.04
C GLU A 148 -8.91 -22.70 13.42
N VAL A 149 -9.54 -23.20 14.49
CA VAL A 149 -9.16 -22.90 15.88
C VAL A 149 -7.68 -23.16 16.14
N GLY A 150 -7.16 -24.33 15.80
CA GLY A 150 -5.76 -24.67 16.08
C GLY A 150 -4.75 -23.79 15.35
N TYR A 151 -5.06 -23.32 14.14
CA TYR A 151 -4.24 -22.32 13.47
C TYR A 151 -4.29 -20.98 14.19
N CYS A 152 -5.47 -20.52 14.53
CA CYS A 152 -5.66 -19.22 15.19
C CYS A 152 -5.02 -19.17 16.58
N GLU A 153 -4.98 -20.28 17.32
CA GLU A 153 -4.23 -20.38 18.57
C GLU A 153 -2.70 -20.23 18.31
N ARG A 154 -2.16 -20.89 17.28
CA ARG A 154 -0.74 -20.74 16.93
C ARG A 154 -0.41 -19.33 16.46
N LEU A 155 -1.28 -18.73 15.62
CA LEU A 155 -1.13 -17.34 15.17
C LEU A 155 -1.16 -16.38 16.36
N LYS A 156 -2.14 -16.54 17.26
CA LYS A 156 -2.23 -15.72 18.47
C LYS A 156 -0.95 -15.81 19.30
N SER A 157 -0.48 -17.01 19.59
CA SER A 157 0.75 -17.20 20.36
C SER A 157 1.99 -16.62 19.68
N PHE A 158 2.07 -16.71 18.34
CA PHE A 158 3.14 -16.09 17.56
C PHE A 158 3.13 -14.57 17.71
N LEU A 159 1.96 -13.94 17.53
CA LEU A 159 1.80 -12.50 17.60
C LEU A 159 2.01 -11.95 19.02
N GLU A 160 1.54 -12.67 20.04
CA GLU A 160 1.80 -12.31 21.45
C GLU A 160 3.30 -12.32 21.75
N ALA A 161 4.01 -13.37 21.36
CA ALA A 161 5.45 -13.46 21.57
C ALA A 161 6.24 -12.43 20.78
N ASN A 162 5.78 -12.04 19.58
CA ASN A 162 6.39 -10.98 18.79
C ASN A 162 6.18 -9.59 19.41
N LEU A 163 4.96 -9.28 19.83
CA LEU A 163 4.65 -8.03 20.53
C LEU A 163 5.43 -7.89 21.85
N GLU A 164 5.53 -8.97 22.63
CA GLU A 164 6.31 -9.01 23.87
C GLU A 164 7.79 -8.73 23.59
N TRP A 165 8.39 -9.41 22.62
CA TRP A 165 9.77 -9.20 22.24
C TRP A 165 10.02 -7.76 21.75
N MET A 166 9.15 -7.18 20.92
CA MET A 166 9.28 -5.77 20.51
C MET A 166 9.21 -4.82 21.70
N GLN A 167 8.38 -5.11 22.72
CA GLN A 167 8.32 -4.29 23.94
C GLN A 167 9.61 -4.40 24.77
N GLU A 168 10.20 -5.60 24.88
CA GLU A 168 11.51 -5.80 25.53
C GLU A 168 12.60 -4.97 24.83
N GLU A 169 12.65 -5.03 23.49
CA GLU A 169 13.63 -4.26 22.69
C GLU A 169 13.44 -2.74 22.84
N MET A 170 12.20 -2.26 22.79
CA MET A 170 11.91 -0.83 23.02
C MET A 170 12.32 -0.35 24.41
N ALA A 171 12.20 -1.20 25.44
CA ALA A 171 12.60 -0.87 26.80
C ALA A 171 14.13 -0.88 27.00
N GLN A 172 14.86 -1.73 26.24
CA GLN A 172 16.32 -1.84 26.31
C GLN A 172 17.05 -0.83 25.42
N ASN A 173 16.42 -0.34 24.35
CA ASN A 173 17.02 0.53 23.34
C ASN A 173 16.33 1.90 23.31
N THR A 174 16.25 2.55 24.47
CA THR A 174 15.49 3.80 24.66
C THR A 174 15.99 4.97 23.80
N ASP A 175 17.28 5.00 23.44
CA ASP A 175 17.89 6.07 22.64
C ASP A 175 17.91 5.77 21.12
N SER A 176 17.33 4.65 20.70
CA SER A 176 17.32 4.21 19.31
C SER A 176 16.20 4.88 18.50
N ALA A 177 16.56 5.63 17.46
CA ALA A 177 15.58 6.18 16.50
C ALA A 177 14.69 5.08 15.88
N TYR A 178 15.25 3.91 15.55
CA TYR A 178 14.47 2.78 15.02
C TYR A 178 13.39 2.33 16.01
N TRP A 179 13.75 2.02 17.26
CA TRP A 179 12.82 1.55 18.27
C TRP A 179 11.84 2.63 18.73
N HIS A 180 12.25 3.91 18.68
CA HIS A 180 11.33 5.02 18.87
C HIS A 180 10.21 5.01 17.82
N GLN A 181 10.54 4.88 16.54
CA GLN A 181 9.52 4.82 15.47
C GLN A 181 8.66 3.55 15.53
N VAL A 182 9.22 2.40 15.93
CA VAL A 182 8.44 1.19 16.22
C VAL A 182 7.41 1.48 17.31
N ARG A 183 7.82 2.09 18.42
CA ARG A 183 6.92 2.47 19.51
C ARG A 183 5.79 3.38 19.05
N LEU A 184 6.09 4.42 18.27
CA LEU A 184 5.10 5.35 17.75
C LEU A 184 4.10 4.64 16.82
N THR A 185 4.57 3.71 15.99
CA THR A 185 3.71 2.92 15.10
C THR A 185 2.72 2.06 15.90
N LEU A 186 3.21 1.36 16.93
CA LEU A 186 2.36 0.55 17.80
C LEU A 186 1.41 1.40 18.64
N LEU A 187 1.81 2.61 19.09
CA LEU A 187 0.92 3.55 19.78
C LEU A 187 -0.18 4.08 18.87
N GLN A 188 0.11 4.34 17.59
CA GLN A 188 -0.91 4.73 16.61
C GLN A 188 -1.95 3.62 16.44
N LEU A 189 -1.52 2.36 16.31
CA LEU A 189 -2.43 1.22 16.26
C LEU A 189 -3.25 1.06 17.55
N LYS A 190 -2.62 1.27 18.71
CA LYS A 190 -3.30 1.23 20.02
C LYS A 190 -4.38 2.30 20.13
N GLY A 191 -4.08 3.54 19.73
CA GLY A 191 -5.06 4.62 19.72
C GLY A 191 -6.25 4.34 18.81
N LEU A 192 -6.00 3.74 17.65
CA LEU A 192 -7.05 3.32 16.71
C LEU A 192 -7.94 2.23 17.32
N GLU A 193 -7.36 1.19 17.95
CA GLU A 193 -8.08 0.13 18.63
C GLU A 193 -8.94 0.68 19.79
N ASP A 194 -8.34 1.49 20.67
CA ASP A 194 -9.04 2.05 21.84
C ASP A 194 -10.19 2.96 21.44
N SER A 195 -9.99 3.81 20.43
CA SER A 195 -11.04 4.71 19.95
C SER A 195 -12.23 3.95 19.35
N TYR A 196 -11.96 2.94 18.52
CA TYR A 196 -13.00 2.11 17.93
C TYR A 196 -13.85 1.39 19.00
N GLU A 197 -13.19 0.96 20.10
CA GLU A 197 -13.84 0.28 21.21
C GLU A 197 -14.44 1.23 22.27
N GLY A 198 -14.33 2.55 22.07
CA GLY A 198 -14.86 3.57 22.99
C GLY A 198 -14.11 3.67 24.33
N ARG A 199 -12.82 3.33 24.37
CA ARG A 199 -11.98 3.28 25.57
C ARG A 199 -10.72 4.14 25.45
N VAL A 200 -10.86 5.39 25.03
CA VAL A 200 -9.71 6.28 24.82
C VAL A 200 -9.05 6.60 26.15
N THR A 201 -7.85 6.04 26.37
CA THR A 201 -7.00 6.31 27.53
C THR A 201 -5.56 6.20 27.12
N PHE A 202 -4.84 7.33 27.13
CA PHE A 202 -3.43 7.36 26.76
C PHE A 202 -2.58 6.54 27.74
N PRO A 203 -1.79 5.54 27.26
CA PRO A 203 -0.97 4.72 28.12
C PRO A 203 0.29 5.47 28.54
N THR A 204 0.53 5.59 29.87
CA THR A 204 1.71 6.24 30.44
C THR A 204 2.93 5.33 30.60
N GLY A 205 2.82 4.07 30.18
CA GLY A 205 3.88 3.05 30.28
C GLY A 205 3.79 2.00 29.16
N ASN A 206 3.95 0.73 29.57
CA ASN A 206 3.72 -0.38 28.66
C ASN A 206 2.24 -0.48 28.28
N PHE A 207 1.96 -0.90 27.08
CA PHE A 207 0.61 -1.06 26.55
C PHE A 207 0.48 -2.38 25.81
N THR A 208 -0.73 -2.88 25.70
CA THR A 208 -1.03 -4.13 25.00
C THR A 208 -1.86 -3.87 23.74
N ILE A 209 -1.55 -4.58 22.68
CA ILE A 209 -2.32 -4.66 21.43
C ILE A 209 -2.95 -6.04 21.38
N LYS A 210 -4.22 -6.13 20.96
CA LYS A 210 -4.88 -7.42 20.80
C LYS A 210 -4.33 -8.15 19.57
N PRO A 211 -3.78 -9.36 19.73
CA PRO A 211 -3.16 -10.08 18.60
C PRO A 211 -4.16 -10.40 17.49
N LEU A 212 -5.41 -10.71 17.83
CA LEU A 212 -6.48 -11.02 16.88
C LEU A 212 -7.50 -9.87 16.76
N GLY A 213 -7.08 -8.63 17.06
CA GLY A 213 -7.84 -7.41 16.89
C GLY A 213 -7.43 -6.66 15.60
N PHE A 214 -7.29 -5.35 15.72
CA PHE A 214 -6.87 -4.48 14.60
C PHE A 214 -5.50 -4.83 13.99
N LEU A 215 -4.67 -5.58 14.73
CA LEU A 215 -3.42 -6.10 14.20
C LEU A 215 -3.64 -7.02 12.98
N LEU A 216 -4.76 -7.76 12.89
CA LEU A 216 -5.08 -8.59 11.72
C LEU A 216 -5.26 -7.79 10.43
N LEU A 217 -5.72 -6.53 10.52
CA LEU A 217 -5.80 -5.63 9.37
C LEU A 217 -4.41 -5.15 8.91
N GLN A 218 -3.43 -5.13 9.83
CA GLN A 218 -2.08 -4.67 9.50
C GLN A 218 -1.23 -5.79 8.88
N ILE A 219 -1.37 -7.02 9.32
CA ILE A 219 -0.46 -8.13 8.99
C ILE A 219 -0.87 -8.92 7.74
N SER A 220 -1.77 -8.40 6.91
CA SER A 220 -2.27 -9.15 5.74
C SER A 220 -1.15 -9.61 4.78
N GLY A 221 -0.10 -8.82 4.59
CA GLY A 221 1.11 -9.19 3.85
C GLY A 221 1.93 -10.26 4.57
N ASP A 222 2.16 -10.10 5.89
CA ASP A 222 2.90 -11.08 6.69
C ASP A 222 2.17 -12.44 6.77
N LEU A 223 0.83 -12.46 6.64
CA LEU A 223 0.05 -13.71 6.66
C LEU A 223 0.39 -14.64 5.49
N GLU A 224 0.91 -14.14 4.37
CA GLU A 224 1.36 -14.99 3.26
C GLU A 224 2.48 -15.95 3.68
N ASP A 225 3.35 -15.54 4.59
CA ASP A 225 4.40 -16.37 5.18
C ASP A 225 3.94 -17.06 6.47
N LEU A 226 3.13 -16.41 7.30
CA LEU A 226 2.66 -16.97 8.58
C LEU A 226 1.68 -18.14 8.39
N GLU A 227 0.80 -18.09 7.38
CA GLU A 227 -0.13 -19.19 7.12
C GLU A 227 0.58 -20.53 6.88
N PRO A 228 1.54 -20.66 5.95
CA PRO A 228 2.27 -21.90 5.75
C PRO A 228 3.25 -22.20 6.89
N ALA A 229 3.93 -21.20 7.46
CA ALA A 229 4.86 -21.42 8.56
C ALA A 229 4.17 -21.95 9.83
N LEU A 230 2.93 -21.55 10.07
CA LEU A 230 2.10 -21.99 11.20
C LEU A 230 1.14 -23.13 10.82
N ASN A 231 1.35 -23.81 9.69
CA ASN A 231 0.60 -24.97 9.23
C ASN A 231 -0.93 -24.74 9.18
N LYS A 232 -1.37 -23.68 8.52
CA LYS A 232 -2.80 -23.48 8.20
C LYS A 232 -3.23 -24.50 7.16
N THR A 233 -4.30 -25.24 7.43
CA THR A 233 -4.73 -26.33 6.55
C THR A 233 -5.54 -25.86 5.35
N LYS A 234 -6.29 -24.77 5.51
CA LYS A 234 -7.12 -24.16 4.46
C LYS A 234 -6.52 -22.80 4.07
N THR A 235 -5.44 -22.81 3.30
CA THR A 235 -4.88 -21.55 2.78
C THR A 235 -5.77 -20.97 1.67
N LYS A 236 -6.00 -19.67 1.69
CA LYS A 236 -6.66 -18.96 0.58
C LYS A 236 -5.71 -18.70 -0.60
N ALA A 237 -4.40 -18.93 -0.40
CA ALA A 237 -3.40 -18.66 -1.42
C ALA A 237 -3.57 -19.58 -2.63
N SER A 238 -3.75 -19.00 -3.80
CA SER A 238 -3.81 -19.70 -5.08
C SER A 238 -2.42 -19.79 -5.69
N LEU A 239 -1.97 -21.00 -6.05
CA LEU A 239 -0.69 -21.17 -6.74
C LEU A 239 -0.65 -20.32 -8.00
N GLY A 240 0.36 -19.46 -8.11
CA GLY A 240 0.56 -18.52 -9.21
C GLY A 240 -0.26 -17.23 -9.10
N SER A 241 -1.04 -17.03 -8.02
CA SER A 241 -1.75 -15.77 -7.83
C SER A 241 -0.76 -14.61 -7.76
N GLY A 242 -0.94 -13.61 -8.63
CA GLY A 242 -0.27 -12.34 -8.52
C GLY A 242 -0.96 -11.45 -7.49
N SER A 243 -0.21 -10.51 -6.91
CA SER A 243 -0.73 -9.53 -5.96
C SER A 243 -0.64 -8.10 -6.49
N CYS A 244 0.32 -7.81 -7.39
CA CYS A 244 0.52 -6.46 -7.92
C CYS A 244 1.23 -6.46 -9.27
N SER A 245 1.13 -5.32 -9.97
CA SER A 245 2.00 -4.96 -11.09
C SER A 245 2.57 -3.57 -10.86
N ALA A 246 3.87 -3.38 -11.08
CA ALA A 246 4.51 -2.08 -10.91
C ALA A 246 5.42 -1.75 -12.09
N LEU A 247 5.49 -0.45 -12.41
CA LEU A 247 6.32 0.06 -13.50
C LEU A 247 6.95 1.40 -13.13
N ILE A 248 8.27 1.47 -13.29
CA ILE A 248 9.02 2.72 -13.30
C ILE A 248 9.39 2.99 -14.75
N LYS A 249 9.04 4.15 -15.30
CA LYS A 249 9.25 4.51 -16.70
C LYS A 249 9.93 5.85 -16.84
N LEU A 250 11.11 5.83 -17.46
CA LEU A 250 11.80 7.05 -17.90
C LEU A 250 11.25 7.47 -19.26
N LEU A 251 10.68 8.67 -19.33
CA LEU A 251 10.08 9.18 -20.55
C LEU A 251 11.14 9.56 -21.60
N PRO A 252 10.77 9.62 -22.89
CA PRO A 252 11.68 10.01 -23.97
C PRO A 252 12.39 11.34 -23.68
N GLY A 253 13.68 11.42 -24.01
CA GLY A 253 14.50 12.60 -23.72
C GLY A 253 14.74 12.85 -22.23
N GLN A 254 14.42 11.89 -21.36
CA GLN A 254 14.51 12.01 -19.90
C GLN A 254 13.67 13.18 -19.36
N SER A 255 12.54 13.47 -20.02
CA SER A 255 11.69 14.61 -19.71
C SER A 255 10.97 14.46 -18.35
N ASP A 256 10.63 13.24 -17.93
CA ASP A 256 10.09 12.92 -16.61
C ASP A 256 10.32 11.43 -16.26
N LEU A 257 10.14 11.08 -15.00
CA LEU A 257 10.13 9.71 -14.50
C LEU A 257 8.75 9.42 -13.92
N LEU A 258 8.06 8.45 -14.52
CA LEU A 258 6.77 7.98 -14.02
C LEU A 258 6.96 6.75 -13.14
N VAL A 259 6.19 6.68 -12.05
CA VAL A 259 6.12 5.53 -11.14
C VAL A 259 4.67 5.13 -10.99
N ALA A 260 4.37 3.87 -11.24
CA ALA A 260 3.01 3.36 -11.23
C ALA A 260 2.89 1.99 -10.56
N HIS A 261 1.73 1.78 -9.95
CA HIS A 261 1.39 0.55 -9.26
C HIS A 261 -0.08 0.18 -9.54
N ASN A 262 -0.35 -1.10 -9.69
CA ASN A 262 -1.68 -1.68 -9.77
C ASN A 262 -1.75 -2.78 -8.71
N THR A 263 -2.59 -2.59 -7.69
CA THR A 263 -2.83 -3.58 -6.64
C THR A 263 -3.75 -4.67 -7.17
N TRP A 264 -3.38 -5.93 -6.99
CA TRP A 264 -4.27 -7.07 -7.20
C TRP A 264 -4.70 -7.63 -5.85
N ASN A 265 -6.00 -7.83 -5.70
CA ASN A 265 -6.55 -8.40 -4.48
C ASN A 265 -7.92 -9.04 -4.76
N ASN A 266 -8.48 -9.71 -3.75
CA ASN A 266 -9.88 -10.11 -3.78
C ASN A 266 -10.78 -8.86 -3.80
N TYR A 267 -11.86 -8.89 -4.59
CA TYR A 267 -12.75 -7.74 -4.76
C TYR A 267 -13.46 -7.31 -3.48
N GLN A 268 -13.51 -8.16 -2.48
CA GLN A 268 -13.98 -7.78 -1.13
C GLN A 268 -13.12 -6.68 -0.48
N HIS A 269 -11.86 -6.48 -0.93
CA HIS A 269 -10.93 -5.44 -0.47
C HIS A 269 -11.11 -4.08 -1.18
N MET A 270 -12.15 -3.91 -1.99
CA MET A 270 -12.30 -2.67 -2.79
C MET A 270 -12.85 -1.47 -2.01
N LEU A 271 -13.06 -1.54 -0.70
CA LEU A 271 -13.16 -0.31 0.11
C LEU A 271 -11.77 0.31 0.25
N ARG A 272 -11.52 1.37 -0.52
CA ARG A 272 -10.19 1.95 -0.64
C ARG A 272 -10.15 3.37 -0.08
N VAL A 273 -9.04 3.69 0.57
CA VAL A 273 -8.79 5.04 1.13
C VAL A 273 -7.44 5.55 0.66
N ILE A 274 -7.41 6.74 0.07
CA ILE A 274 -6.15 7.47 -0.11
C ILE A 274 -5.94 8.31 1.14
N LYS A 275 -4.79 8.12 1.79
CA LYS A 275 -4.44 8.76 3.05
C LYS A 275 -3.28 9.71 2.87
N LYS A 276 -3.39 10.89 3.48
CA LYS A 276 -2.31 11.82 3.70
C LYS A 276 -2.06 11.96 5.18
N TYR A 277 -0.85 11.62 5.60
CA TYR A 277 -0.39 11.84 6.96
C TYR A 277 0.61 13.00 7.01
N TRP A 278 0.47 13.85 8.00
CA TRP A 278 1.40 14.93 8.34
C TRP A 278 1.73 14.86 9.82
N PHE A 279 2.74 14.07 10.16
CA PHE A 279 3.16 13.86 11.53
C PHE A 279 4.30 14.79 11.91
N GLN A 280 4.26 15.30 13.15
CA GLN A 280 5.32 16.12 13.72
C GLN A 280 6.21 15.28 14.64
N PHE A 281 6.49 14.02 14.23
CA PHE A 281 7.35 13.11 14.97
C PHE A 281 8.82 13.46 14.78
N ARG A 282 9.60 13.28 15.81
CA ARG A 282 11.06 13.38 15.76
C ARG A 282 11.68 12.05 15.36
N GLU A 283 12.91 12.08 14.86
CA GLU A 283 13.64 10.85 14.49
C GLU A 283 13.85 9.94 15.71
N GLY A 284 14.31 10.52 16.81
CA GLY A 284 14.59 9.86 18.06
C GLY A 284 13.75 10.41 19.23
N PRO A 285 14.02 9.92 20.46
CA PRO A 285 13.22 10.23 21.64
C PRO A 285 13.55 11.59 22.29
N GLN A 286 14.62 12.29 21.87
CA GLN A 286 15.04 13.54 22.48
C GLN A 286 14.24 14.74 21.92
N GLU A 287 14.02 15.75 22.74
CA GLU A 287 13.24 16.93 22.33
C GLU A 287 13.93 17.78 21.26
N ASP A 288 15.25 17.67 21.12
CA ASP A 288 16.06 18.38 20.13
C ASP A 288 16.37 17.54 18.88
N ASP A 289 15.94 16.27 18.84
CA ASP A 289 16.04 15.46 17.62
C ASP A 289 15.27 16.12 16.46
N PRO A 290 15.78 16.05 15.22
CA PRO A 290 15.09 16.59 14.06
C PRO A 290 13.77 15.86 13.78
N LEU A 291 12.89 16.50 13.04
CA LEU A 291 11.69 15.81 12.52
C LEU A 291 12.10 14.70 11.54
N VAL A 292 11.36 13.60 11.56
CA VAL A 292 11.57 12.52 10.60
C VAL A 292 11.50 13.04 9.15
N PRO A 293 12.40 12.62 8.24
CA PRO A 293 12.39 13.05 6.84
C PRO A 293 11.05 12.76 6.13
N GLY A 294 10.43 11.62 6.44
CA GLY A 294 9.13 11.20 5.94
C GLY A 294 7.95 11.69 6.77
N ASN A 295 8.01 12.89 7.36
CA ASN A 295 6.95 13.46 8.20
C ASN A 295 5.64 13.76 7.45
N LYS A 296 5.70 13.86 6.12
CA LYS A 296 4.56 13.94 5.21
C LYS A 296 4.58 12.74 4.30
N MET A 297 3.42 12.11 4.11
CA MET A 297 3.28 11.01 3.17
C MET A 297 1.87 10.93 2.62
N ILE A 298 1.76 10.52 1.36
CA ILE A 298 0.50 10.13 0.75
C ILE A 298 0.61 8.69 0.26
N PHE A 299 -0.43 7.90 0.49
CA PHE A 299 -0.44 6.48 0.15
C PHE A 299 -1.86 5.95 -0.04
N SER A 300 -2.00 4.90 -0.84
CA SER A 300 -3.22 4.11 -0.93
C SER A 300 -3.30 3.10 0.21
N SER A 301 -4.50 2.91 0.76
CA SER A 301 -4.71 2.07 1.95
C SER A 301 -6.15 1.56 2.04
N TYR A 302 -6.48 1.05 3.21
CA TYR A 302 -7.79 0.48 3.56
C TYR A 302 -8.29 1.08 4.88
N PRO A 303 -9.61 1.03 5.17
CA PRO A 303 -10.15 1.45 6.46
C PRO A 303 -9.55 0.62 7.61
N GLY A 304 -9.09 1.29 8.66
CA GLY A 304 -8.50 0.63 9.83
C GLY A 304 -7.05 0.14 9.67
N THR A 305 -6.44 0.33 8.49
CA THR A 305 -5.05 -0.02 8.21
C THR A 305 -4.19 1.23 8.22
N ILE A 306 -3.21 1.35 9.13
CA ILE A 306 -2.43 2.57 9.35
C ILE A 306 -1.18 2.70 8.45
N PHE A 307 -1.03 1.85 7.47
CA PHE A 307 0.03 1.82 6.47
C PHE A 307 -0.56 1.52 5.08
N SER A 308 0.25 1.41 4.04
CA SER A 308 -0.30 1.21 2.69
C SER A 308 -0.81 -0.19 2.45
N CYS A 309 -0.37 -1.22 3.02
CA CYS A 309 -0.71 -2.61 2.68
C CYS A 309 -0.59 -2.99 1.17
N ASP A 310 -0.66 -1.99 0.28
CA ASP A 310 -0.35 -2.08 -1.17
C ASP A 310 1.12 -1.72 -1.42
N ASP A 311 1.78 -1.17 -0.41
CA ASP A 311 3.13 -0.61 -0.46
C ASP A 311 3.36 0.37 -1.62
N PHE A 312 2.47 1.36 -1.71
CA PHE A 312 2.63 2.50 -2.61
C PHE A 312 2.56 3.80 -1.81
N TYR A 313 3.71 4.47 -1.70
CA TYR A 313 3.85 5.72 -0.95
C TYR A 313 4.59 6.78 -1.76
N ILE A 314 4.18 8.03 -1.56
CA ILE A 314 4.93 9.23 -1.95
C ILE A 314 5.29 9.95 -0.65
N LEU A 315 6.59 10.11 -0.39
CA LEU A 315 7.12 10.61 0.86
C LEU A 315 7.63 12.05 0.72
N GLY A 316 7.45 12.84 1.77
CA GLY A 316 7.98 14.21 1.85
C GLY A 316 9.51 14.28 1.80
N SER A 317 10.21 13.19 2.10
CA SER A 317 11.66 13.04 1.87
C SER A 317 12.06 13.00 0.39
N GLY A 318 11.09 12.97 -0.54
CA GLY A 318 11.33 12.89 -1.98
C GLY A 318 11.46 11.47 -2.53
N LEU A 319 11.14 10.46 -1.73
CA LEU A 319 11.11 9.06 -2.15
C LEU A 319 9.70 8.66 -2.61
N VAL A 320 9.64 7.75 -3.57
CA VAL A 320 8.45 6.94 -3.87
C VAL A 320 8.82 5.50 -3.58
N THR A 321 8.08 4.86 -2.68
CA THR A 321 8.28 3.46 -2.32
C THR A 321 7.12 2.62 -2.81
N LEU A 322 7.41 1.44 -3.38
CA LEU A 322 6.41 0.52 -3.89
C LEU A 322 6.96 -0.91 -3.90
N GLU A 323 6.06 -1.89 -3.85
CA GLU A 323 6.42 -3.30 -3.90
C GLU A 323 5.53 -4.10 -4.87
N THR A 324 5.92 -5.35 -5.13
CA THR A 324 5.07 -6.41 -5.65
C THR A 324 5.43 -7.71 -4.93
N THR A 325 4.48 -8.31 -4.26
CA THR A 325 4.69 -9.45 -3.36
C THR A 325 5.33 -10.65 -4.07
N ILE A 326 6.33 -11.25 -3.43
CA ILE A 326 7.01 -12.46 -3.89
C ILE A 326 6.67 -13.62 -2.95
N GLY A 327 5.93 -14.61 -3.44
CA GLY A 327 5.60 -15.79 -2.65
C GLY A 327 6.75 -16.79 -2.56
N ASN A 328 7.07 -17.27 -1.35
CA ASN A 328 8.00 -18.37 -1.14
C ASN A 328 7.31 -19.74 -1.35
N LYS A 329 7.93 -20.62 -2.13
CA LYS A 329 7.47 -22.02 -2.37
C LYS A 329 8.42 -23.05 -1.80
N ASN A 330 9.52 -22.62 -1.18
CA ASN A 330 10.48 -23.49 -0.54
C ASN A 330 10.15 -23.70 0.96
N PRO A 331 9.63 -24.86 1.36
CA PRO A 331 9.20 -25.10 2.75
C PRO A 331 10.36 -25.07 3.74
N LEU A 332 11.60 -25.25 3.30
CA LEU A 332 12.78 -25.21 4.16
C LEU A 332 13.06 -23.83 4.74
N LEU A 333 12.48 -22.77 4.15
CA LEU A 333 12.67 -21.41 4.61
C LEU A 333 11.72 -21.00 5.74
N TRP A 334 10.64 -21.75 5.99
CA TRP A 334 9.70 -21.44 7.08
C TRP A 334 10.35 -21.48 8.47
N LYS A 335 11.48 -22.16 8.63
CA LYS A 335 12.27 -22.15 9.87
C LYS A 335 12.81 -20.76 10.27
N TYR A 336 12.86 -19.81 9.34
CA TYR A 336 13.28 -18.43 9.60
C TYR A 336 12.13 -17.51 10.02
N VAL A 337 10.88 -17.94 9.83
CA VAL A 337 9.71 -17.23 10.33
C VAL A 337 9.55 -17.51 11.82
N ARG A 338 10.00 -16.56 12.64
CA ARG A 338 10.08 -16.67 14.10
C ARG A 338 9.41 -15.48 14.75
N PRO A 339 8.79 -15.62 15.94
CA PRO A 339 8.15 -14.50 16.61
C PRO A 339 9.13 -13.55 17.31
N ARG A 340 10.36 -14.01 17.61
CA ARG A 340 11.42 -13.18 18.22
C ARG A 340 12.50 -12.88 17.22
N ASP A 341 13.28 -11.83 17.47
CA ASP A 341 14.35 -11.33 16.58
C ASP A 341 13.82 -10.81 15.22
N CYS A 342 12.52 -10.50 15.12
CA CYS A 342 11.93 -9.94 13.91
C CYS A 342 10.88 -8.86 14.21
N VAL A 343 10.84 -7.86 13.35
CA VAL A 343 9.76 -6.87 13.28
C VAL A 343 8.96 -7.16 12.03
N LEU A 344 7.64 -7.31 12.14
CA LEU A 344 6.76 -7.63 11.02
C LEU A 344 6.86 -6.57 9.92
N GLU A 345 6.61 -6.99 8.68
CA GLU A 345 6.87 -6.20 7.49
C GLU A 345 6.20 -4.81 7.55
N TRP A 346 4.92 -4.74 7.93
CA TRP A 346 4.17 -3.49 8.00
C TRP A 346 4.81 -2.43 8.92
N VAL A 347 5.40 -2.83 10.05
CA VAL A 347 6.10 -1.91 10.96
C VAL A 347 7.41 -1.45 10.32
N ARG A 348 8.20 -2.39 9.74
CA ARG A 348 9.48 -2.06 9.10
C ARG A 348 9.31 -1.09 7.94
N ASN A 349 8.24 -1.25 7.17
CA ASN A 349 7.85 -0.36 6.08
C ASN A 349 7.60 1.07 6.59
N VAL A 350 6.75 1.22 7.62
CA VAL A 350 6.46 2.52 8.23
C VAL A 350 7.71 3.18 8.79
N VAL A 351 8.55 2.41 9.50
CA VAL A 351 9.80 2.93 10.11
C VAL A 351 10.79 3.39 9.03
N ALA A 352 10.98 2.60 7.98
CA ALA A 352 11.86 2.95 6.86
C ALA A 352 11.35 4.21 6.13
N ASN A 353 10.04 4.30 5.87
CA ASN A 353 9.43 5.46 5.23
C ASN A 353 9.57 6.75 6.05
N ARG A 354 9.56 6.66 7.38
CA ARG A 354 9.75 7.81 8.27
C ARG A 354 11.20 8.27 8.33
N LEU A 355 12.17 7.34 8.44
CA LEU A 355 13.57 7.64 8.74
C LEU A 355 14.46 7.85 7.50
N ALA A 356 14.06 7.37 6.32
CA ALA A 356 14.92 7.37 5.15
C ALA A 356 14.92 8.71 4.40
N VAL A 357 16.11 9.07 3.92
CA VAL A 357 16.34 10.25 3.05
C VAL A 357 16.69 9.86 1.61
N ASP A 358 17.09 8.61 1.40
CA ASP A 358 17.44 8.04 0.10
C ASP A 358 17.22 6.52 0.10
N GLY A 359 17.48 5.89 -1.04
CA GLY A 359 17.28 4.48 -1.21
C GLY A 359 18.18 3.61 -0.34
N ASP A 360 19.42 3.98 -0.15
CA ASP A 360 20.38 3.22 0.64
C ASP A 360 19.95 3.22 2.12
N SER A 361 19.61 4.38 2.67
CA SER A 361 19.11 4.52 4.04
C SER A 361 17.77 3.80 4.23
N TRP A 362 16.88 3.81 3.22
CA TRP A 362 15.62 3.08 3.29
C TRP A 362 15.86 1.57 3.45
N THR A 363 16.75 1.00 2.61
CA THR A 363 17.07 -0.43 2.71
C THR A 363 17.81 -0.79 3.97
N ASP A 364 18.69 0.09 4.45
CA ASP A 364 19.43 -0.12 5.69
C ASP A 364 18.51 -0.17 6.92
N VAL A 365 17.44 0.61 6.91
CA VAL A 365 16.39 0.55 7.94
C VAL A 365 15.51 -0.68 7.74
N PHE A 366 14.98 -0.88 6.53
CA PHE A 366 13.99 -1.93 6.22
C PHE A 366 14.51 -3.35 6.43
N LYS A 367 15.79 -3.61 6.16
CA LYS A 367 16.38 -4.95 6.33
C LYS A 367 16.60 -5.36 7.78
N ARG A 368 16.53 -4.40 8.74
CA ARG A 368 16.71 -4.71 10.17
C ARG A 368 15.56 -5.59 10.66
N PHE A 369 15.90 -6.59 11.46
CA PHE A 369 14.92 -7.50 12.07
C PHE A 369 13.93 -8.09 11.07
N ASN A 370 14.42 -8.55 9.92
CA ASN A 370 13.60 -9.07 8.82
C ASN A 370 12.69 -10.23 9.27
N SER A 371 11.40 -10.14 8.99
CA SER A 371 10.36 -11.08 9.44
C SER A 371 10.13 -12.27 8.53
N GLY A 372 10.54 -12.22 7.29
CA GLY A 372 10.23 -13.24 6.30
C GLY A 372 11.22 -14.42 6.28
N THR A 373 11.47 -14.94 5.10
CA THR A 373 12.33 -16.12 4.87
C THR A 373 13.84 -15.85 4.96
N GLY A 374 14.24 -14.70 5.46
CA GLY A 374 15.61 -14.38 5.88
C GLY A 374 16.53 -13.84 4.80
N MET A 375 16.12 -13.75 3.52
CA MET A 375 16.98 -13.25 2.44
C MET A 375 16.55 -11.85 1.99
N VAL A 376 17.50 -10.91 2.03
CA VAL A 376 17.36 -9.56 1.46
C VAL A 376 18.50 -9.31 0.49
N VAL A 377 18.18 -8.96 -0.76
CA VAL A 377 19.14 -8.58 -1.79
C VAL A 377 18.83 -7.16 -2.24
N VAL A 378 19.85 -6.30 -2.23
CA VAL A 378 19.74 -4.89 -2.60
C VAL A 378 20.64 -4.60 -3.79
N ALA A 379 20.12 -3.88 -4.80
CA ALA A 379 20.90 -3.41 -5.93
C ALA A 379 20.40 -2.06 -6.45
N ASP A 380 21.33 -1.18 -6.78
CA ASP A 380 21.05 0.01 -7.57
C ASP A 380 20.74 -0.38 -9.03
N LYS A 381 19.60 0.02 -9.55
CA LYS A 381 19.11 -0.25 -10.91
C LYS A 381 19.09 1.00 -11.79
N THR A 382 19.70 2.08 -11.34
CA THR A 382 19.74 3.37 -12.07
C THR A 382 20.33 3.24 -13.45
N SER A 383 21.49 2.59 -13.60
CA SER A 383 22.14 2.39 -14.89
C SER A 383 21.28 1.55 -15.85
N GLU A 384 20.64 0.51 -15.34
CA GLU A 384 19.74 -0.34 -16.14
C GLU A 384 18.49 0.43 -16.57
N LEU A 385 17.93 1.27 -15.69
CA LEU A 385 16.79 2.13 -16.01
C LEU A 385 17.14 3.13 -17.14
N TYR A 386 18.34 3.72 -17.14
CA TYR A 386 18.78 4.58 -18.24
C TYR A 386 18.94 3.83 -19.56
N GLN A 387 19.42 2.60 -19.53
CA GLN A 387 19.61 1.77 -20.73
C GLN A 387 18.30 1.26 -21.31
N LYS A 388 17.41 0.71 -20.46
CA LYS A 388 16.16 0.08 -20.86
C LYS A 388 14.96 1.04 -20.88
N THR A 389 15.11 2.22 -20.27
CA THR A 389 14.06 3.23 -20.05
C THR A 389 12.88 2.78 -19.18
N TYR A 390 12.92 1.58 -18.62
CA TYR A 390 11.89 1.09 -17.70
C TYR A 390 12.43 0.01 -16.75
N TRP A 391 11.77 -0.13 -15.62
CA TRP A 391 11.88 -1.25 -14.70
C TRP A 391 10.46 -1.70 -14.30
N ALA A 392 10.15 -2.99 -14.50
CA ALA A 392 8.86 -3.55 -14.17
C ALA A 392 8.99 -4.61 -13.08
N SER A 393 7.95 -4.77 -12.24
CA SER A 393 7.85 -5.82 -11.23
C SER A 393 6.46 -6.45 -11.27
N TYR A 394 6.41 -7.79 -11.09
CA TYR A 394 5.20 -8.57 -11.34
C TYR A 394 5.19 -9.90 -10.55
N ASN A 395 5.58 -9.87 -9.26
CA ASN A 395 5.53 -10.99 -8.32
C ASN A 395 6.50 -12.16 -8.60
N ILE A 396 7.51 -11.95 -9.43
CA ILE A 396 8.58 -12.91 -9.70
C ILE A 396 9.91 -12.27 -9.33
N PRO A 397 10.77 -12.92 -8.50
CA PRO A 397 12.05 -12.35 -8.11
C PRO A 397 12.94 -12.00 -9.30
N ALA A 398 13.43 -10.76 -9.33
CA ALA A 398 14.38 -10.30 -10.35
C ALA A 398 15.82 -10.79 -10.09
N PHE A 399 16.12 -11.16 -8.85
CA PHE A 399 17.44 -11.67 -8.46
C PHE A 399 17.43 -13.19 -8.49
N GLU A 400 18.36 -13.77 -9.26
CA GLU A 400 18.48 -15.22 -9.43
C GLU A 400 18.63 -15.97 -8.09
N THR A 401 19.40 -15.41 -7.15
CA THR A 401 19.58 -15.97 -5.83
C THR A 401 18.27 -16.07 -5.05
N VAL A 402 17.41 -15.04 -5.13
CA VAL A 402 16.08 -15.02 -4.49
C VAL A 402 15.13 -15.97 -5.21
N PHE A 403 15.15 -15.97 -6.54
CA PHE A 403 14.35 -16.86 -7.38
C PHE A 403 14.61 -18.33 -7.03
N ASN A 404 15.89 -18.70 -6.96
CA ASN A 404 16.30 -20.07 -6.64
C ASN A 404 15.95 -20.44 -5.20
N ALA A 405 16.22 -19.55 -4.24
CA ALA A 405 15.88 -19.79 -2.83
C ALA A 405 14.37 -19.94 -2.61
N SER A 406 13.55 -19.23 -3.37
CA SER A 406 12.08 -19.26 -3.27
C SER A 406 11.44 -20.54 -3.87
N GLY A 407 12.22 -21.44 -4.49
CA GLY A 407 11.72 -22.71 -5.07
C GLY A 407 10.92 -22.55 -6.37
N LEU A 408 11.08 -21.41 -7.08
CA LEU A 408 10.37 -21.15 -8.34
C LEU A 408 10.91 -21.98 -9.51
N GLN A 409 12.13 -22.48 -9.45
CA GLN A 409 12.70 -23.37 -10.47
C GLN A 409 11.86 -24.63 -10.69
N ASP A 410 11.36 -25.24 -9.62
CA ASP A 410 10.49 -26.41 -9.71
C ASP A 410 9.17 -26.10 -10.42
N LEU A 411 8.65 -24.87 -10.22
CA LEU A 411 7.43 -24.42 -10.90
C LEU A 411 7.68 -24.15 -12.38
N VAL A 412 8.83 -23.58 -12.74
CA VAL A 412 9.23 -23.43 -14.15
C VAL A 412 9.38 -24.80 -14.82
N ALA A 413 10.04 -25.75 -14.15
CA ALA A 413 10.19 -27.12 -14.68
C ALA A 413 8.83 -27.80 -14.89
N LYS A 414 7.85 -27.54 -14.02
CA LYS A 414 6.51 -28.16 -14.09
C LYS A 414 5.53 -27.47 -15.02
N TYR A 415 5.53 -26.13 -15.03
CA TYR A 415 4.50 -25.31 -15.68
C TYR A 415 5.03 -24.39 -16.78
N GLY A 416 6.36 -24.42 -17.02
CA GLY A 416 7.02 -23.61 -18.05
C GLY A 416 7.22 -22.16 -17.69
N ASP A 417 7.45 -21.34 -18.72
CA ASP A 417 7.88 -19.94 -18.62
C ASP A 417 6.91 -19.01 -17.90
N TRP A 418 5.69 -19.45 -17.63
CA TRP A 418 4.71 -18.65 -16.87
C TRP A 418 5.25 -18.22 -15.49
N PHE A 419 6.10 -19.05 -14.88
CA PHE A 419 6.75 -18.77 -13.58
C PHE A 419 8.16 -18.18 -13.73
N SER A 420 8.65 -17.93 -14.95
CA SER A 420 9.96 -17.33 -15.16
C SER A 420 9.90 -15.80 -15.17
N TYR A 421 11.00 -15.15 -14.77
CA TYR A 421 11.06 -13.68 -14.71
C TYR A 421 10.83 -13.02 -16.07
N ASP A 422 11.48 -13.50 -17.12
CA ASP A 422 11.41 -12.90 -18.47
C ASP A 422 10.30 -13.46 -19.35
N GLY A 423 9.83 -14.68 -19.09
CA GLY A 423 8.90 -15.40 -19.94
C GLY A 423 7.44 -15.30 -19.51
N SER A 424 7.16 -14.80 -18.30
CA SER A 424 5.78 -14.65 -17.83
C SER A 424 4.98 -13.69 -18.73
N PRO A 425 3.65 -13.90 -18.88
CA PRO A 425 2.81 -13.02 -19.69
C PRO A 425 2.96 -11.54 -19.38
N ARG A 426 2.96 -11.17 -18.08
CA ARG A 426 3.15 -9.77 -17.64
C ARG A 426 4.50 -9.20 -18.04
N ALA A 427 5.58 -9.96 -17.89
CA ALA A 427 6.91 -9.55 -18.32
C ALA A 427 6.95 -9.20 -19.81
N GLN A 428 6.37 -10.08 -20.64
CA GLN A 428 6.32 -9.91 -22.08
C GLN A 428 5.43 -8.73 -22.50
N ILE A 429 4.27 -8.54 -21.85
CA ILE A 429 3.37 -7.40 -22.11
C ILE A 429 4.04 -6.09 -21.73
N PHE A 430 4.68 -6.00 -20.54
CA PHE A 430 5.46 -4.81 -20.16
C PHE A 430 6.56 -4.51 -21.15
N ARG A 431 7.36 -5.51 -21.55
CA ARG A 431 8.44 -5.36 -22.53
C ARG A 431 7.95 -4.80 -23.87
N ARG A 432 6.83 -5.31 -24.36
CA ARG A 432 6.20 -4.87 -25.62
C ARG A 432 5.61 -3.46 -25.51
N ASN A 433 4.86 -3.19 -24.43
CA ASN A 433 3.99 -2.01 -24.36
C ASN A 433 4.61 -0.80 -23.64
N GLN A 434 5.71 -0.95 -22.90
CA GLN A 434 6.33 0.16 -22.17
C GLN A 434 6.73 1.34 -23.06
N SER A 435 7.05 1.10 -24.32
CA SER A 435 7.38 2.15 -25.30
C SER A 435 6.20 3.01 -25.71
N LEU A 436 4.96 2.56 -25.46
CA LEU A 436 3.72 3.31 -25.70
C LEU A 436 3.46 4.36 -24.61
N VAL A 437 4.20 4.31 -23.50
CA VAL A 437 4.09 5.28 -22.41
C VAL A 437 4.87 6.54 -22.75
N GLN A 438 4.13 7.63 -22.97
CA GLN A 438 4.66 8.96 -23.33
C GLN A 438 4.27 10.04 -22.30
N ASP A 439 3.27 9.76 -21.47
CA ASP A 439 2.69 10.65 -20.48
C ASP A 439 1.98 9.85 -19.36
N ILE A 440 1.42 10.56 -18.40
CA ILE A 440 0.74 9.97 -17.25
C ILE A 440 -0.52 9.20 -17.67
N ASP A 441 -1.26 9.66 -18.67
CA ASP A 441 -2.49 9.02 -19.14
C ASP A 441 -2.20 7.68 -19.85
N SER A 442 -1.15 7.64 -20.67
CA SER A 442 -0.69 6.41 -21.30
C SER A 442 -0.12 5.42 -20.28
N MET A 443 0.47 5.91 -19.19
CA MET A 443 0.88 5.07 -18.07
C MET A 443 -0.32 4.44 -17.37
N VAL A 444 -1.38 5.22 -17.07
CA VAL A 444 -2.64 4.69 -16.51
C VAL A 444 -3.23 3.62 -17.41
N ARG A 445 -3.30 3.87 -18.73
CA ARG A 445 -3.81 2.88 -19.69
C ARG A 445 -3.00 1.59 -19.68
N LEU A 446 -1.66 1.67 -19.60
CA LEU A 446 -0.82 0.48 -19.52
C LEU A 446 -1.03 -0.27 -18.20
N MET A 447 -1.08 0.44 -17.07
CA MET A 447 -1.26 -0.20 -15.76
C MET A 447 -2.66 -0.83 -15.59
N ARG A 448 -3.63 -0.43 -16.43
CA ARG A 448 -4.99 -1.00 -16.49
C ARG A 448 -5.20 -1.96 -17.66
N TYR A 449 -4.15 -2.30 -18.40
CA TYR A 449 -4.23 -3.12 -19.59
C TYR A 449 -4.71 -4.55 -19.29
N ASN A 450 -5.80 -4.94 -19.94
CA ASN A 450 -6.29 -6.32 -20.01
C ASN A 450 -7.12 -6.54 -21.29
N ASP A 451 -6.48 -6.98 -22.34
CA ASP A 451 -7.14 -7.38 -23.59
C ASP A 451 -6.99 -8.90 -23.83
N PHE A 452 -7.32 -9.69 -22.79
CA PHE A 452 -7.00 -11.11 -22.75
C PHE A 452 -7.66 -11.93 -23.87
N LEU A 453 -8.75 -11.45 -24.44
CA LEU A 453 -9.45 -12.14 -25.54
C LEU A 453 -8.71 -12.04 -26.87
N HIS A 454 -7.94 -10.96 -27.08
CA HIS A 454 -7.30 -10.67 -28.36
C HIS A 454 -5.76 -10.67 -28.27
N ASP A 455 -5.18 -10.54 -27.09
CA ASP A 455 -3.72 -10.52 -26.93
C ASP A 455 -3.14 -11.94 -26.92
N PRO A 456 -2.30 -12.30 -27.91
CA PRO A 456 -1.67 -13.62 -27.94
C PRO A 456 -0.75 -13.89 -26.74
N LEU A 457 -0.26 -12.86 -26.03
CA LEU A 457 0.52 -13.01 -24.80
C LEU A 457 -0.33 -13.40 -23.60
N SER A 458 -1.64 -13.20 -23.66
CA SER A 458 -2.59 -13.59 -22.61
C SER A 458 -3.07 -15.04 -22.75
N LEU A 459 -2.67 -15.75 -23.80
CA LEU A 459 -3.08 -17.13 -24.01
C LEU A 459 -2.36 -18.09 -23.06
N CYS A 460 -3.12 -18.92 -22.38
CA CYS A 460 -2.65 -20.09 -21.65
C CYS A 460 -2.79 -21.33 -22.54
N LYS A 461 -1.71 -21.81 -23.15
CA LYS A 461 -1.74 -22.94 -24.09
C LYS A 461 -2.27 -24.25 -23.48
N ALA A 462 -2.11 -24.42 -22.17
CA ALA A 462 -2.57 -25.59 -21.43
C ALA A 462 -3.96 -25.41 -20.81
N CYS A 463 -4.64 -24.31 -21.13
CA CYS A 463 -5.99 -24.02 -20.63
C CYS A 463 -7.06 -24.31 -21.70
N GLU A 464 -8.28 -24.58 -21.24
CA GLU A 464 -9.47 -24.60 -22.06
C GLU A 464 -10.57 -23.81 -21.37
N PRO A 465 -10.97 -22.64 -21.89
CA PRO A 465 -10.41 -21.94 -23.08
C PRO A 465 -9.01 -21.36 -22.83
N GLN A 466 -8.27 -21.08 -23.92
CA GLN A 466 -6.92 -20.56 -23.86
C GLN A 466 -6.79 -19.09 -23.41
N PRO A 467 -7.65 -18.15 -23.85
CA PRO A 467 -7.62 -16.78 -23.35
C PRO A 467 -7.85 -16.75 -21.83
N ASN A 468 -7.01 -16.01 -21.09
CA ASN A 468 -7.07 -16.00 -19.64
C ASN A 468 -6.89 -14.59 -19.06
N GLY A 469 -7.88 -14.12 -18.31
CA GLY A 469 -7.90 -12.77 -17.73
C GLY A 469 -6.87 -12.51 -16.63
N GLU A 470 -6.21 -13.54 -16.09
CA GLU A 470 -5.06 -13.41 -15.18
C GLU A 470 -3.80 -12.95 -15.93
N ASN A 471 -3.67 -13.27 -17.22
CA ASN A 471 -2.48 -13.03 -18.01
C ASN A 471 -2.45 -11.60 -18.60
N ALA A 472 -2.49 -10.59 -17.74
CA ALA A 472 -2.52 -9.18 -18.11
C ALA A 472 -1.80 -8.32 -17.07
N ILE A 473 -1.65 -7.03 -17.34
CA ILE A 473 -1.07 -6.08 -16.36
C ILE A 473 -2.04 -5.82 -15.21
N SER A 474 -3.34 -5.75 -15.48
CA SER A 474 -4.42 -5.67 -14.49
C SER A 474 -5.30 -6.89 -14.65
N ALA A 475 -5.16 -7.89 -13.79
CA ALA A 475 -5.90 -9.14 -13.92
C ALA A 475 -7.41 -8.95 -13.75
N ARG A 476 -8.17 -9.83 -14.43
CA ARG A 476 -9.62 -9.97 -14.36
C ARG A 476 -9.97 -11.45 -14.28
N SER A 477 -9.57 -12.11 -13.18
CA SER A 477 -9.80 -13.55 -12.96
C SER A 477 -11.30 -13.90 -12.86
N ASP A 478 -12.14 -12.91 -12.56
CA ASP A 478 -13.60 -13.03 -12.54
C ASP A 478 -14.19 -13.36 -13.93
N LEU A 479 -13.48 -13.02 -15.01
CA LEU A 479 -13.90 -13.27 -16.39
C LEU A 479 -13.50 -14.65 -16.94
N ASN A 480 -12.67 -15.41 -16.22
CA ASN A 480 -12.34 -16.79 -16.60
C ASN A 480 -13.57 -17.70 -16.43
N LEU A 481 -13.67 -18.76 -17.21
CA LEU A 481 -14.82 -19.67 -17.11
C LEU A 481 -14.74 -20.56 -15.86
N ALA A 482 -15.86 -20.69 -15.14
CA ALA A 482 -15.95 -21.52 -13.93
C ALA A 482 -15.68 -23.01 -14.19
N ASN A 483 -16.12 -23.51 -15.34
CA ASN A 483 -15.97 -24.90 -15.77
C ASN A 483 -14.79 -25.13 -16.72
N GLY A 484 -13.90 -24.15 -16.86
CA GLY A 484 -12.69 -24.28 -17.67
C GLY A 484 -11.67 -25.26 -17.06
N SER A 485 -10.74 -25.74 -17.88
CA SER A 485 -9.61 -26.57 -17.46
C SER A 485 -8.35 -25.74 -17.35
N TYR A 486 -7.70 -25.76 -16.19
CA TYR A 486 -6.55 -24.89 -15.89
C TYR A 486 -5.44 -25.67 -15.16
N PRO A 487 -4.15 -25.49 -15.53
CA PRO A 487 -3.04 -26.23 -14.96
C PRO A 487 -2.77 -25.90 -13.49
N PHE A 488 -3.13 -24.70 -13.02
CA PHE A 488 -3.00 -24.28 -11.63
C PHE A 488 -4.05 -23.24 -11.24
N SER A 489 -4.21 -23.01 -9.94
CA SER A 489 -5.37 -22.32 -9.38
C SER A 489 -5.49 -20.84 -9.72
N ALA A 490 -4.39 -20.13 -9.96
CA ALA A 490 -4.45 -18.70 -10.30
C ALA A 490 -5.25 -18.42 -11.58
N LEU A 491 -5.17 -19.33 -12.56
CA LEU A 491 -5.83 -19.19 -13.86
C LEU A 491 -7.33 -19.50 -13.84
N ARG A 492 -7.87 -19.97 -12.69
CA ARG A 492 -9.29 -20.28 -12.53
C ARG A 492 -10.13 -19.02 -12.33
N GLN A 493 -11.45 -19.17 -12.48
CA GLN A 493 -12.38 -18.10 -12.09
C GLN A 493 -12.29 -17.81 -10.60
N ARG A 494 -12.07 -16.54 -10.24
CA ARG A 494 -11.95 -16.06 -8.87
C ARG A 494 -12.49 -14.63 -8.77
N SER A 495 -13.01 -14.23 -7.59
CA SER A 495 -13.27 -12.82 -7.25
C SER A 495 -11.96 -12.09 -6.94
N HIS A 496 -11.09 -11.92 -7.94
CA HIS A 496 -9.72 -11.42 -7.78
C HIS A 496 -9.24 -10.75 -9.05
N GLY A 497 -8.39 -9.76 -8.92
CA GLY A 497 -7.74 -9.07 -10.02
C GLY A 497 -7.17 -7.74 -9.59
N GLY A 498 -6.82 -6.90 -10.57
CA GLY A 498 -6.40 -5.53 -10.31
C GLY A 498 -7.58 -4.73 -9.76
N ILE A 499 -7.42 -4.15 -8.56
CA ILE A 499 -8.46 -3.38 -7.87
C ILE A 499 -8.23 -1.88 -7.91
N ASP A 500 -7.14 -1.42 -8.51
CA ASP A 500 -6.82 -0.01 -8.73
C ASP A 500 -5.71 0.19 -9.75
N ALA A 501 -5.38 1.44 -10.03
CA ALA A 501 -4.10 1.87 -10.59
C ALA A 501 -3.74 3.22 -9.99
N LYS A 502 -2.47 3.41 -9.61
CA LYS A 502 -1.91 4.64 -9.05
C LYS A 502 -0.69 5.03 -9.85
N VAL A 503 -0.61 6.28 -10.25
CA VAL A 503 0.51 6.81 -11.04
C VAL A 503 0.95 8.16 -10.47
N THR A 504 2.24 8.32 -10.30
CA THR A 504 2.86 9.61 -10.01
C THR A 504 4.00 9.89 -10.97
N SER A 505 4.45 11.14 -11.00
CA SER A 505 5.65 11.56 -11.72
C SER A 505 6.60 12.28 -10.77
N MET A 506 7.81 12.60 -11.22
CA MET A 506 8.75 13.41 -10.42
C MET A 506 8.15 14.75 -9.98
N SER A 507 7.36 15.38 -10.85
CA SER A 507 6.69 16.65 -10.53
C SER A 507 5.53 16.48 -9.56
N LEU A 508 4.70 15.47 -9.77
CA LEU A 508 3.56 15.17 -8.88
C LEU A 508 4.03 14.68 -7.51
N ALA A 509 5.06 13.84 -7.45
CA ALA A 509 5.62 13.34 -6.19
C ALA A 509 6.14 14.48 -5.30
N LYS A 510 6.76 15.51 -5.87
CA LYS A 510 7.18 16.71 -5.12
C LYS A 510 6.01 17.47 -4.51
N ALA A 511 4.85 17.43 -5.15
CA ALA A 511 3.62 18.02 -4.65
C ALA A 511 2.79 17.06 -3.78
N LEU A 512 3.33 15.88 -3.44
CA LEU A 512 2.59 14.81 -2.76
C LEU A 512 1.26 14.50 -3.46
N SER A 513 1.29 14.33 -4.79
CA SER A 513 0.13 14.16 -5.65
C SER A 513 0.26 12.91 -6.51
N LEU A 514 -0.85 12.32 -6.87
CA LEU A 514 -0.94 11.16 -7.76
C LEU A 514 -2.25 11.19 -8.56
N LEU A 515 -2.26 10.43 -9.64
CA LEU A 515 -3.47 10.06 -10.36
C LEU A 515 -3.86 8.65 -9.95
N ALA A 516 -5.12 8.44 -9.54
CA ALA A 516 -5.62 7.15 -9.06
C ALA A 516 -6.93 6.75 -9.75
N VAL A 517 -7.06 5.46 -10.08
CA VAL A 517 -8.30 4.86 -10.58
C VAL A 517 -8.66 3.70 -9.69
N SER A 518 -9.86 3.65 -9.17
CA SER A 518 -10.34 2.54 -8.34
C SER A 518 -11.12 1.51 -9.16
N GLY A 519 -11.04 0.28 -8.71
CA GLY A 519 -11.79 -0.85 -9.24
C GLY A 519 -11.12 -1.58 -10.41
N PRO A 520 -11.65 -2.75 -10.74
CA PRO A 520 -11.15 -3.58 -11.83
C PRO A 520 -11.17 -2.84 -13.17
N THR A 521 -10.19 -3.13 -14.02
CA THR A 521 -10.14 -2.50 -15.36
C THR A 521 -11.38 -2.81 -16.17
N TRP A 522 -11.86 -1.81 -16.90
CA TRP A 522 -12.96 -1.88 -17.85
C TRP A 522 -12.60 -1.27 -19.21
N ASP A 523 -11.30 -1.00 -19.43
CA ASP A 523 -10.81 -0.28 -20.61
C ASP A 523 -10.94 -1.15 -21.88
N GLN A 524 -10.64 -2.46 -21.80
CA GLN A 524 -10.77 -3.44 -22.91
C GLN A 524 -11.72 -4.59 -22.59
N VAL A 525 -12.27 -4.67 -21.38
CA VAL A 525 -13.14 -5.74 -20.89
C VAL A 525 -14.37 -5.13 -20.20
N PRO A 526 -15.48 -5.86 -20.02
CA PRO A 526 -16.65 -5.33 -19.35
C PRO A 526 -16.34 -4.85 -17.91
N PRO A 527 -16.99 -3.78 -17.45
CA PRO A 527 -16.86 -3.34 -16.05
C PRO A 527 -17.35 -4.44 -15.10
N PHE A 528 -16.73 -4.50 -13.92
CA PHE A 528 -17.19 -5.42 -12.87
C PHE A 528 -18.46 -4.88 -12.20
N GLN A 529 -19.43 -5.76 -11.99
CA GLN A 529 -20.68 -5.45 -11.30
C GLN A 529 -21.04 -6.59 -10.36
N TRP A 530 -21.22 -6.29 -9.07
CA TRP A 530 -21.51 -7.29 -8.04
C TRP A 530 -22.79 -8.08 -8.34
N SER A 531 -23.90 -7.38 -8.61
CA SER A 531 -25.23 -7.99 -8.79
C SER A 531 -25.32 -8.97 -9.97
N SER A 532 -24.51 -8.76 -11.02
CA SER A 532 -24.46 -9.63 -12.21
C SER A 532 -23.30 -10.62 -12.19
N SER A 533 -22.39 -10.53 -11.22
CA SER A 533 -21.24 -11.41 -11.11
C SER A 533 -21.60 -12.75 -10.44
N PRO A 534 -20.83 -13.83 -10.69
CA PRO A 534 -20.97 -15.09 -9.95
C PRO A 534 -20.59 -14.99 -8.48
N PHE A 535 -20.13 -13.82 -8.03
CA PHE A 535 -19.66 -13.55 -6.68
C PHE A 535 -20.59 -12.66 -5.86
N SER A 536 -21.83 -12.43 -6.34
CA SER A 536 -22.83 -11.57 -5.68
C SER A 536 -23.15 -11.99 -4.23
N GLY A 537 -22.92 -13.26 -3.87
CA GLY A 537 -23.11 -13.78 -2.51
C GLY A 537 -21.96 -13.48 -1.54
N LEU A 538 -20.81 -12.92 -1.98
CA LEU A 538 -19.72 -12.53 -1.10
C LEU A 538 -20.06 -11.21 -0.39
N LEU A 539 -19.59 -11.05 0.86
CA LEU A 539 -19.73 -9.79 1.58
C LEU A 539 -18.95 -8.68 0.88
N HIS A 540 -19.63 -7.57 0.59
CA HIS A 540 -19.08 -6.39 -0.08
C HIS A 540 -19.74 -5.11 0.45
N MET A 541 -19.93 -5.03 1.75
CA MET A 541 -20.58 -3.91 2.46
C MET A 541 -19.91 -2.58 2.08
N GLY A 542 -20.74 -1.56 1.82
CA GLY A 542 -20.28 -0.21 1.51
C GLY A 542 -19.67 -0.03 0.11
N GLN A 543 -19.60 -1.09 -0.69
CA GLN A 543 -19.07 -1.03 -2.05
C GLN A 543 -20.18 -0.68 -3.07
N PRO A 544 -19.86 0.10 -4.14
CA PRO A 544 -20.75 0.29 -5.28
C PRO A 544 -21.04 -1.03 -5.98
N ASP A 545 -22.24 -1.18 -6.54
CA ASP A 545 -22.58 -2.36 -7.34
C ASP A 545 -21.76 -2.38 -8.65
N LEU A 546 -21.72 -1.27 -9.39
CA LEU A 546 -20.99 -1.12 -10.65
C LEU A 546 -19.66 -0.41 -10.43
N TRP A 547 -18.55 -1.05 -10.84
CA TRP A 547 -17.21 -0.51 -10.75
C TRP A 547 -16.75 0.07 -12.10
N LYS A 548 -17.07 1.35 -12.33
CA LYS A 548 -16.72 2.09 -13.55
C LYS A 548 -16.41 3.54 -13.24
N PHE A 549 -15.20 3.78 -12.71
CA PHE A 549 -14.76 5.11 -12.30
C PHE A 549 -13.71 5.68 -13.23
N SER A 550 -13.75 6.99 -13.40
CA SER A 550 -12.71 7.75 -14.09
C SER A 550 -11.51 7.99 -13.17
N PRO A 551 -10.31 8.26 -13.72
CA PRO A 551 -9.16 8.68 -12.94
C PRO A 551 -9.47 9.95 -12.13
N VAL A 552 -8.98 9.99 -10.87
CA VAL A 552 -9.01 11.17 -10.02
C VAL A 552 -7.60 11.62 -9.72
N GLN A 553 -7.33 12.91 -9.87
CA GLN A 553 -6.08 13.48 -9.38
C GLN A 553 -6.24 13.81 -7.90
N VAL A 554 -5.35 13.28 -7.09
CA VAL A 554 -5.32 13.50 -5.64
C VAL A 554 -4.22 14.51 -5.32
N TRP A 555 -4.57 15.56 -4.64
CA TRP A 555 -3.67 16.59 -4.17
C TRP A 555 -4.25 17.23 -2.90
N TRP A 556 -3.40 17.89 -2.13
CA TRP A 556 -3.77 18.43 -0.84
C TRP A 556 -3.26 19.87 -0.77
N GLU A 557 -4.09 20.76 -0.29
CA GLU A 557 -3.71 22.17 -0.03
C GLU A 557 -2.78 22.31 1.16
#